data_4b423ba231d6aab7fe2f5b0e5d663125
#
_entry.id   4b423ba231d6aab7fe2f5b0e5d663125
#
_cell.length_a   1.000
_cell.length_b   1.000
_cell.length_c   1.000
_cell.angle_alpha   90.00
_cell.angle_beta   90.00
_cell.angle_gamma   90.00
#
_symmetry.space_group_name_H-M   'P 1'
#
loop_
_entity.id
_entity.type
_entity.pdbx_description
1 polymer ?
#
loop_
_entity_poly.entity_id
_entity_poly.type
_entity_poly.pdbx_seq_one_letter_code
_entity_poly.pdbx_strand_id
1 'polypeptide(L)'
;MNVAAGHLRLLLVAPESETVQGLARDLFLLDEHVETMIRHQTAAALDLLNGQNFDAVAIDLRMPGDSAASLLAALQSQFPRIIRMVIADDPGDTIFAQAAHLAHCLLPRPCDAGTLYEALLDTAATAQRMRDPALSAAVAGILALPESPAMRRELLGLLADDEIPIDQVEEAVERNPAIVAKLLQIANSAYYGSRSTVTSVGEAVSMLGFDTVRGIVTAAHLFDALPVHGALELPVHDLWTHCVSTAVMVRRIAWHVRASANINRAAFTAALLHDVGKVVMSIAHGEAYAALRRRPDTPVRPLWQEEERLFGHHHGTAGALLLELWGLPSSVVEAVALHHTPHRTRDGTTTPLTLVHIANALVHGDTPGAHAEAQLDFNYLQRLLLPGKLDLWQTAIRAED
;
A
#
# COMPACT_ATOMS: atom_id res chain seq x y z
N MET A 1 1.94 -4.91 24.44
CA MET A 1 1.41 -5.99 23.58
C MET A 1 2.53 -6.98 23.38
N ASN A 2 2.35 -8.24 23.82
CA ASN A 2 3.38 -9.27 23.66
C ASN A 2 3.50 -9.65 22.19
N VAL A 3 4.54 -9.15 21.52
CA VAL A 3 5.04 -9.75 20.27
C VAL A 3 5.64 -11.10 20.72
N ALA A 4 5.09 -12.20 20.23
CA ALA A 4 5.57 -13.53 20.56
C ALA A 4 7.07 -13.61 20.27
N ALA A 5 7.84 -14.03 21.27
CA ALA A 5 9.30 -14.01 21.35
C ALA A 5 10.01 -14.65 20.13
N GLY A 6 10.19 -13.88 19.05
CA GLY A 6 11.07 -14.20 17.94
C GLY A 6 12.21 -13.21 17.94
N HIS A 7 13.45 -13.68 17.86
CA HIS A 7 14.61 -12.83 17.65
C HIS A 7 14.48 -12.15 16.27
N LEU A 8 14.51 -10.80 16.27
CA LEU A 8 14.54 -10.01 15.03
C LEU A 8 15.99 -9.70 14.66
N ARG A 9 16.35 -9.95 13.40
CA ARG A 9 17.70 -9.71 12.89
C ARG A 9 17.72 -8.56 11.92
N LEU A 10 18.37 -7.47 12.32
CA LEU A 10 18.52 -6.24 11.54
C LEU A 10 19.95 -6.12 11.01
N LEU A 11 20.09 -5.91 9.71
CA LEU A 11 21.35 -5.47 9.09
C LEU A 11 21.31 -3.96 8.87
N LEU A 12 22.20 -3.23 9.54
CA LEU A 12 22.37 -1.79 9.37
C LEU A 12 23.55 -1.52 8.43
N VAL A 13 23.27 -0.91 7.28
CA VAL A 13 24.29 -0.57 6.28
C VAL A 13 24.44 0.94 6.20
N ALA A 14 25.53 1.45 6.76
CA ALA A 14 25.77 2.88 6.94
C ALA A 14 27.26 3.21 6.92
N PRO A 15 27.66 4.47 6.62
CA PRO A 15 29.03 4.92 6.79
C PRO A 15 29.50 4.71 8.23
N GLU A 16 30.79 4.42 8.39
CA GLU A 16 31.38 4.23 9.73
C GLU A 16 31.26 5.52 10.55
N SER A 17 30.60 5.44 11.71
CA SER A 17 30.48 6.55 12.65
C SER A 17 30.12 6.05 14.05
N GLU A 18 30.47 6.85 15.08
CA GLU A 18 30.04 6.59 16.46
C GLU A 18 28.53 6.57 16.62
N THR A 19 27.83 7.40 15.84
CA THR A 19 26.36 7.47 15.84
C THR A 19 25.74 6.15 15.43
N VAL A 20 26.27 5.49 14.41
CA VAL A 20 25.77 4.18 13.92
C VAL A 20 26.00 3.07 14.95
N GLN A 21 27.17 3.08 15.61
CA GLN A 21 27.48 2.13 16.69
C GLN A 21 26.62 2.41 17.93
N GLY A 22 26.35 3.68 18.24
CA GLY A 22 25.42 4.11 19.28
C GLY A 22 24.00 3.59 19.01
N LEU A 23 23.50 3.78 17.78
CA LEU A 23 22.18 3.33 17.36
C LEU A 23 21.96 1.82 17.57
N ALA A 24 22.95 1.00 17.19
CA ALA A 24 22.86 -0.46 17.38
C ALA A 24 22.88 -0.86 18.87
N ARG A 25 23.67 -0.15 19.68
CA ARG A 25 23.70 -0.37 21.13
C ARG A 25 22.39 0.01 21.78
N ASP A 26 21.83 1.16 21.41
CA ASP A 26 20.60 1.68 21.97
C ASP A 26 19.39 0.82 21.57
N LEU A 27 19.38 0.25 20.36
CA LEU A 27 18.38 -0.77 19.95
C LEU A 27 18.43 -2.00 20.85
N PHE A 28 19.61 -2.54 21.14
CA PHE A 28 19.76 -3.68 22.04
C PHE A 28 19.31 -3.36 23.47
N LEU A 29 19.51 -2.11 23.93
CA LEU A 29 19.03 -1.66 25.24
C LEU A 29 17.50 -1.51 25.29
N LEU A 30 16.86 -1.20 24.16
CA LEU A 30 15.39 -1.15 24.05
C LEU A 30 14.78 -2.56 24.03
N ASP A 31 15.39 -3.48 23.31
CA ASP A 31 14.94 -4.87 23.22
C ASP A 31 16.12 -5.81 22.93
N GLU A 32 16.48 -6.65 23.89
CA GLU A 32 17.56 -7.64 23.78
C GLU A 32 17.30 -8.71 22.70
N HIS A 33 16.07 -8.83 22.20
CA HIS A 33 15.71 -9.76 21.12
C HIS A 33 15.96 -9.19 19.72
N VAL A 34 16.41 -7.94 19.61
CA VAL A 34 16.81 -7.32 18.34
C VAL A 34 18.32 -7.46 18.15
N GLU A 35 18.71 -8.42 17.32
CA GLU A 35 20.12 -8.62 16.94
C GLU A 35 20.46 -7.67 15.78
N THR A 36 21.35 -6.69 16.02
CA THR A 36 21.78 -5.73 14.99
C THR A 36 23.20 -6.01 14.54
N MET A 37 23.37 -6.21 13.23
CA MET A 37 24.70 -6.29 12.60
C MET A 37 24.94 -5.05 11.74
N ILE A 38 26.19 -4.53 11.77
CA ILE A 38 26.56 -3.33 11.01
C ILE A 38 27.51 -3.70 9.88
N ARG A 39 27.31 -3.09 8.70
CA ARG A 39 28.25 -3.13 7.58
C ARG A 39 28.43 -1.74 7.00
N HIS A 40 29.65 -1.44 6.56
CA HIS A 40 30.03 -0.13 6.02
C HIS A 40 30.24 -0.15 4.51
N GLN A 41 30.06 -1.33 3.89
CA GLN A 41 30.23 -1.53 2.45
C GLN A 41 29.14 -2.45 1.90
N THR A 42 28.63 -2.12 0.72
CA THR A 42 27.57 -2.87 0.03
C THR A 42 27.98 -4.33 -0.23
N ALA A 43 29.23 -4.57 -0.69
CA ALA A 43 29.71 -5.91 -0.96
C ALA A 43 29.69 -6.79 0.32
N ALA A 44 30.19 -6.26 1.43
CA ALA A 44 30.20 -6.97 2.71
C ALA A 44 28.77 -7.22 3.25
N ALA A 45 27.82 -6.33 2.95
CA ALA A 45 26.42 -6.54 3.29
C ALA A 45 25.81 -7.68 2.45
N LEU A 46 26.05 -7.72 1.14
CA LEU A 46 25.58 -8.78 0.25
C LEU A 46 26.20 -10.14 0.60
N ASP A 47 27.49 -10.19 0.89
CA ASP A 47 28.16 -11.42 1.33
C ASP A 47 27.53 -11.97 2.61
N LEU A 48 27.19 -11.10 3.55
CA LEU A 48 26.54 -11.50 4.80
C LEU A 48 25.11 -12.02 4.56
N LEU A 49 24.35 -11.38 3.70
CA LEU A 49 22.99 -11.77 3.33
C LEU A 49 22.93 -13.13 2.60
N ASN A 50 23.98 -13.47 1.85
CA ASN A 50 24.10 -14.79 1.22
C ASN A 50 24.38 -15.91 2.25
N GLY A 51 24.95 -15.59 3.38
CA GLY A 51 25.33 -16.57 4.42
C GLY A 51 24.38 -16.64 5.61
N GLN A 52 23.54 -15.63 5.82
CA GLN A 52 22.71 -15.50 7.02
C GLN A 52 21.35 -14.87 6.68
N ASN A 53 20.33 -15.25 7.44
CA ASN A 53 18.99 -14.68 7.30
C ASN A 53 18.86 -13.38 8.12
N PHE A 54 18.16 -12.40 7.55
CA PHE A 54 17.77 -11.16 8.20
C PHE A 54 16.30 -10.90 7.95
N ASP A 55 15.63 -10.25 8.91
CA ASP A 55 14.24 -9.82 8.79
C ASP A 55 14.17 -8.46 8.10
N ALA A 56 15.12 -7.58 8.40
CA ALA A 56 15.18 -6.24 7.84
C ALA A 56 16.60 -5.80 7.51
N VAL A 57 16.71 -4.88 6.53
CA VAL A 57 17.94 -4.14 6.22
C VAL A 57 17.63 -2.65 6.26
N ALA A 58 18.32 -1.89 7.11
CA ALA A 58 18.25 -0.44 7.14
C ALA A 58 19.48 0.15 6.45
N ILE A 59 19.27 0.99 5.44
CA ILE A 59 20.34 1.55 4.58
C ILE A 59 20.36 3.06 4.74
N ASP A 60 21.52 3.59 5.07
CA ASP A 60 21.79 5.01 5.10
C ASP A 60 22.09 5.52 3.67
N LEU A 61 21.32 6.49 3.15
CA LEU A 61 21.55 7.04 1.81
C LEU A 61 22.87 7.79 1.64
N ARG A 62 23.58 8.12 2.73
CA ARG A 62 24.93 8.69 2.67
C ARG A 62 26.02 7.69 2.35
N MET A 63 25.65 6.44 2.06
CA MET A 63 26.65 5.48 1.54
C MET A 63 27.31 6.05 0.27
N PRO A 64 28.64 5.89 0.11
CA PRO A 64 29.37 6.50 -1.00
C PRO A 64 28.88 6.09 -2.37
N GLY A 65 28.73 7.05 -3.28
CA GLY A 65 28.30 6.83 -4.67
C GLY A 65 26.90 6.20 -4.76
N ASP A 66 26.65 5.39 -5.79
CA ASP A 66 25.36 4.70 -6.01
C ASP A 66 25.17 3.44 -5.16
N SER A 67 25.96 3.28 -4.09
CA SER A 67 26.00 2.04 -3.30
C SER A 67 24.66 1.73 -2.63
N ALA A 68 23.95 2.74 -2.15
CA ALA A 68 22.63 2.56 -1.51
C ALA A 68 21.58 2.08 -2.50
N ALA A 69 21.47 2.73 -3.67
CA ALA A 69 20.53 2.35 -4.73
C ALA A 69 20.84 0.96 -5.30
N SER A 70 22.12 0.66 -5.51
CA SER A 70 22.59 -0.66 -5.97
C SER A 70 22.27 -1.77 -4.97
N LEU A 71 22.42 -1.50 -3.66
CA LEU A 71 22.07 -2.46 -2.61
C LEU A 71 20.56 -2.68 -2.56
N LEU A 72 19.76 -1.62 -2.63
CA LEU A 72 18.29 -1.72 -2.67
C LEU A 72 17.81 -2.55 -3.86
N ALA A 73 18.37 -2.33 -5.05
CA ALA A 73 18.05 -3.11 -6.24
C ALA A 73 18.46 -4.58 -6.10
N ALA A 74 19.61 -4.86 -5.52
CA ALA A 74 20.07 -6.23 -5.22
C ALA A 74 19.15 -6.92 -4.19
N LEU A 75 18.75 -6.21 -3.14
CA LEU A 75 17.82 -6.72 -2.13
C LEU A 75 16.46 -7.06 -2.77
N GLN A 76 15.96 -6.21 -3.65
CA GLN A 76 14.71 -6.47 -4.38
C GLN A 76 14.77 -7.74 -5.21
N SER A 77 15.85 -7.92 -5.98
CA SER A 77 15.97 -9.03 -6.92
C SER A 77 16.36 -10.36 -6.28
N GLN A 78 17.25 -10.33 -5.28
CA GLN A 78 17.84 -11.54 -4.70
C GLN A 78 17.23 -11.93 -3.34
N PHE A 79 16.73 -10.92 -2.57
CA PHE A 79 16.22 -11.12 -1.22
C PHE A 79 14.83 -10.44 -1.03
N PRO A 80 13.83 -10.75 -1.86
CA PRO A 80 12.54 -10.02 -1.88
C PRO A 80 11.78 -10.05 -0.56
N ARG A 81 12.04 -11.02 0.33
CA ARG A 81 11.37 -11.14 1.63
C ARG A 81 11.93 -10.22 2.71
N ILE A 82 13.13 -9.67 2.48
CA ILE A 82 13.77 -8.80 3.47
C ILE A 82 13.10 -7.43 3.44
N ILE A 83 12.71 -6.95 4.61
CA ILE A 83 12.17 -5.60 4.77
C ILE A 83 13.27 -4.58 4.51
N ARG A 84 13.03 -3.65 3.60
CA ARG A 84 13.97 -2.60 3.20
C ARG A 84 13.56 -1.28 3.84
N MET A 85 14.41 -0.79 4.75
CA MET A 85 14.28 0.50 5.41
C MET A 85 15.36 1.44 4.89
N VAL A 86 15.05 2.70 4.70
CA VAL A 86 15.99 3.71 4.20
C VAL A 86 16.04 4.88 5.17
N ILE A 87 17.26 5.27 5.57
CA ILE A 87 17.50 6.44 6.40
C ILE A 87 17.98 7.58 5.50
N ALA A 88 17.22 8.68 5.47
CA ALA A 88 17.42 9.79 4.52
C ALA A 88 17.40 11.16 5.19
N ASP A 89 18.05 12.16 4.55
CA ASP A 89 18.09 13.55 5.01
C ASP A 89 17.12 14.48 4.28
N ASP A 90 17.09 14.42 2.94
CA ASP A 90 16.38 15.41 2.10
C ASP A 90 15.44 14.73 1.10
N PRO A 91 14.12 15.02 1.15
CA PRO A 91 13.15 14.51 0.19
C PRO A 91 13.25 15.13 -1.21
N GLY A 92 13.94 16.28 -1.36
CA GLY A 92 14.16 16.93 -2.65
C GLY A 92 15.26 16.32 -3.51
N ASP A 93 16.03 15.36 -2.97
CA ASP A 93 17.09 14.69 -3.71
C ASP A 93 16.53 13.60 -4.65
N THR A 94 17.06 13.54 -5.87
CA THR A 94 16.76 12.46 -6.83
C THR A 94 17.08 11.07 -6.28
N ILE A 95 18.12 10.95 -5.46
CA ILE A 95 18.48 9.69 -4.78
C ILE A 95 17.38 9.29 -3.78
N PHE A 96 16.80 10.26 -3.05
CA PHE A 96 15.66 10.00 -2.17
C PHE A 96 14.47 9.43 -2.94
N ALA A 97 14.07 10.07 -4.05
CA ALA A 97 12.94 9.61 -4.86
C ALA A 97 13.16 8.18 -5.38
N GLN A 98 14.36 7.87 -5.84
CA GLN A 98 14.74 6.51 -6.25
C GLN A 98 14.68 5.52 -5.10
N ALA A 99 15.29 5.84 -3.95
CA ALA A 99 15.28 4.99 -2.78
C ALA A 99 13.87 4.76 -2.24
N ALA A 100 13.02 5.78 -2.24
CA ALA A 100 11.63 5.69 -1.81
C ALA A 100 10.81 4.68 -2.64
N HIS A 101 11.13 4.50 -3.92
CA HIS A 101 10.49 3.45 -4.73
C HIS A 101 10.93 2.03 -4.36
N LEU A 102 12.12 1.86 -3.82
CA LEU A 102 12.70 0.57 -3.48
C LEU A 102 12.57 0.20 -1.99
N ALA A 103 12.12 1.13 -1.15
CA ALA A 103 11.97 0.95 0.28
C ALA A 103 10.54 0.58 0.69
N HIS A 104 10.41 -0.22 1.74
CA HIS A 104 9.15 -0.44 2.45
C HIS A 104 8.88 0.68 3.46
N CYS A 105 9.94 1.20 4.09
CA CYS A 105 9.85 2.23 5.11
C CYS A 105 10.96 3.28 4.93
N LEU A 106 10.60 4.57 5.13
CA LEU A 106 11.52 5.69 5.14
C LEU A 106 11.67 6.23 6.56
N LEU A 107 12.90 6.46 6.97
CA LEU A 107 13.27 6.92 8.31
C LEU A 107 13.99 8.27 8.22
N PRO A 108 13.72 9.18 9.14
CA PRO A 108 14.35 10.48 9.16
C PRO A 108 15.81 10.40 9.61
N ARG A 109 16.57 11.41 9.28
CA ARG A 109 17.85 11.66 9.90
C ARG A 109 17.79 12.97 10.71
N PRO A 110 18.28 12.97 11.95
CA PRO A 110 18.86 11.83 12.68
C PRO A 110 17.80 10.77 13.00
N CYS A 111 18.17 9.48 12.81
CA CYS A 111 17.33 8.37 13.20
C CYS A 111 17.76 7.91 14.61
N ASP A 112 16.85 7.98 15.57
CA ASP A 112 17.08 7.42 16.90
C ASP A 112 16.63 5.95 16.97
N ALA A 113 17.04 5.28 18.04
CA ALA A 113 16.75 3.87 18.24
C ALA A 113 15.26 3.60 18.44
N GLY A 114 14.51 4.53 19.05
CA GLY A 114 13.06 4.40 19.22
C GLY A 114 12.32 4.38 17.90
N THR A 115 12.61 5.36 17.03
CA THR A 115 12.02 5.47 15.69
C THR A 115 12.32 4.24 14.83
N LEU A 116 13.58 3.76 14.84
CA LEU A 116 13.96 2.57 14.08
C LEU A 116 13.30 1.30 14.64
N TYR A 117 13.21 1.19 15.97
CA TYR A 117 12.57 0.06 16.65
C TYR A 117 11.08 -0.03 16.39
N GLU A 118 10.35 1.08 16.48
CA GLU A 118 8.92 1.13 16.17
C GLU A 118 8.65 0.71 14.72
N ALA A 119 9.39 1.27 13.76
CA ALA A 119 9.27 0.90 12.36
C ALA A 119 9.60 -0.59 12.10
N LEU A 120 10.61 -1.13 12.79
CA LEU A 120 10.97 -2.55 12.70
C LEU A 120 9.84 -3.44 13.25
N LEU A 121 9.27 -3.09 14.39
CA LEU A 121 8.16 -3.85 15.01
C LEU A 121 6.91 -3.85 14.14
N ASP A 122 6.50 -2.70 13.62
CA ASP A 122 5.30 -2.58 12.79
C ASP A 122 5.41 -3.44 11.51
N THR A 123 6.56 -3.36 10.85
CA THR A 123 6.81 -4.15 9.64
C THR A 123 6.97 -5.64 9.93
N ALA A 124 7.62 -6.01 11.04
CA ALA A 124 7.76 -7.41 11.45
C ALA A 124 6.42 -8.03 11.86
N ALA A 125 5.57 -7.29 12.58
CA ALA A 125 4.24 -7.76 12.97
C ALA A 125 3.36 -8.07 11.75
N THR A 126 3.45 -7.24 10.71
CA THR A 126 2.75 -7.49 9.43
C THR A 126 3.29 -8.74 8.74
N ALA A 127 4.62 -8.89 8.67
CA ALA A 127 5.26 -10.07 8.06
C ALA A 127 4.89 -11.38 8.78
N GLN A 128 4.83 -11.38 10.12
CA GLN A 128 4.47 -12.57 10.91
C GLN A 128 3.02 -13.03 10.71
N ARG A 129 2.10 -12.15 10.34
CA ARG A 129 0.70 -12.52 10.03
C ARG A 129 0.55 -13.24 8.70
N MET A 130 1.54 -13.16 7.82
CA MET A 130 1.55 -13.83 6.54
C MET A 130 2.02 -15.28 6.67
N ARG A 131 1.08 -16.22 6.89
CA ARG A 131 1.40 -17.66 7.02
C ARG A 131 1.78 -18.31 5.70
N ASP A 132 1.24 -17.83 4.60
CA ASP A 132 1.54 -18.33 3.25
C ASP A 132 2.87 -17.75 2.76
N PRO A 133 3.88 -18.59 2.46
CA PRO A 133 5.17 -18.12 1.96
C PRO A 133 5.10 -17.41 0.60
N ALA A 134 4.17 -17.79 -0.27
CA ALA A 134 4.00 -17.17 -1.58
C ALA A 134 3.39 -15.76 -1.41
N LEU A 135 2.38 -15.63 -0.56
CA LEU A 135 1.78 -14.34 -0.21
C LEU A 135 2.83 -13.42 0.46
N SER A 136 3.58 -13.93 1.42
CA SER A 136 4.64 -13.17 2.09
C SER A 136 5.70 -12.66 1.11
N ALA A 137 6.16 -13.52 0.18
CA ALA A 137 7.12 -13.13 -0.84
C ALA A 137 6.55 -12.09 -1.81
N ALA A 138 5.27 -12.22 -2.21
CA ALA A 138 4.61 -11.28 -3.09
C ALA A 138 4.47 -9.90 -2.41
N VAL A 139 3.93 -9.86 -1.19
CA VAL A 139 3.74 -8.61 -0.43
C VAL A 139 5.08 -7.88 -0.21
N ALA A 140 6.11 -8.60 0.26
CA ALA A 140 7.42 -8.01 0.47
C ALA A 140 8.16 -7.67 -0.85
N GLY A 141 7.81 -8.33 -1.96
CA GLY A 141 8.38 -8.07 -3.28
C GLY A 141 7.78 -6.86 -4.00
N ILE A 142 6.54 -6.47 -3.66
CA ILE A 142 5.85 -5.35 -4.31
C ILE A 142 6.31 -4.03 -3.68
N LEU A 143 6.96 -3.20 -4.47
CA LEU A 143 7.45 -1.87 -4.05
C LEU A 143 6.65 -0.74 -4.68
N ALA A 144 6.02 -1.03 -5.79
CA ALA A 144 5.12 -0.14 -6.50
C ALA A 144 4.04 -0.99 -7.18
N LEU A 145 2.87 -0.40 -7.33
CA LEU A 145 1.78 -1.03 -8.07
C LEU A 145 1.97 -0.81 -9.57
N PRO A 146 1.51 -1.75 -10.40
CA PRO A 146 1.58 -1.58 -11.86
C PRO A 146 0.70 -0.40 -12.27
N GLU A 147 1.24 0.48 -13.11
CA GLU A 147 0.52 1.61 -13.64
C GLU A 147 -0.17 1.29 -14.97
N SER A 148 -1.29 1.97 -15.22
CA SER A 148 -1.85 2.04 -16.57
C SER A 148 -1.02 3.00 -17.43
N PRO A 149 -0.47 2.57 -18.58
CA PRO A 149 0.31 3.45 -19.45
C PRO A 149 -0.47 4.68 -19.94
N ALA A 150 -1.80 4.61 -20.02
CA ALA A 150 -2.66 5.72 -20.40
C ALA A 150 -2.74 6.76 -19.27
N MET A 151 -3.06 6.33 -18.06
CA MET A 151 -3.15 7.19 -16.87
C MET A 151 -1.82 7.88 -16.58
N ARG A 152 -0.71 7.14 -16.71
CA ARG A 152 0.64 7.70 -16.53
C ARG A 152 0.96 8.80 -17.53
N ARG A 153 0.67 8.60 -18.82
CA ARG A 153 0.92 9.62 -19.84
C ARG A 153 0.15 10.91 -19.59
N GLU A 154 -1.10 10.78 -19.15
CA GLU A 154 -1.94 11.93 -18.76
C GLU A 154 -1.28 12.69 -17.62
N LEU A 155 -0.92 12.00 -16.54
CA LEU A 155 -0.33 12.61 -15.35
C LEU A 155 1.01 13.29 -15.64
N LEU A 156 1.91 12.63 -16.39
CA LEU A 156 3.20 13.22 -16.79
C LEU A 156 3.02 14.44 -17.70
N GLY A 157 2.00 14.40 -18.57
CA GLY A 157 1.68 15.55 -19.44
C GLY A 157 1.22 16.76 -18.63
N LEU A 158 0.43 16.55 -17.58
CA LEU A 158 -0.01 17.62 -16.68
C LEU A 158 1.15 18.16 -15.83
N LEU A 159 2.00 17.29 -15.29
CA LEU A 159 3.13 17.67 -14.46
C LEU A 159 4.30 18.34 -15.24
N ALA A 160 4.24 18.37 -16.56
CA ALA A 160 5.20 19.11 -17.39
C ALA A 160 4.99 20.64 -17.36
N ASP A 161 3.81 21.09 -16.90
CA ASP A 161 3.50 22.50 -16.68
C ASP A 161 3.87 22.90 -15.25
N ASP A 162 4.87 23.77 -15.10
CA ASP A 162 5.31 24.24 -13.78
C ASP A 162 4.30 25.20 -13.10
N GLU A 163 3.31 25.72 -13.84
CA GLU A 163 2.27 26.61 -13.33
C GLU A 163 0.92 25.89 -13.07
N ILE A 164 0.88 24.57 -13.19
CA ILE A 164 -0.36 23.80 -12.98
C ILE A 164 -0.93 24.03 -11.57
N PRO A 165 -2.23 24.36 -11.44
CA PRO A 165 -2.88 24.49 -10.14
C PRO A 165 -2.84 23.16 -9.36
N ILE A 166 -2.64 23.26 -8.04
CA ILE A 166 -2.45 22.08 -7.17
C ILE A 166 -3.68 21.17 -7.12
N ASP A 167 -4.88 21.73 -7.27
CA ASP A 167 -6.14 21.00 -7.35
C ASP A 167 -6.24 20.13 -8.62
N GLN A 168 -5.69 20.58 -9.73
CA GLN A 168 -5.61 19.79 -10.96
C GLN A 168 -4.59 18.63 -10.82
N VAL A 169 -3.49 18.86 -10.09
CA VAL A 169 -2.53 17.80 -9.77
C VAL A 169 -3.19 16.74 -8.88
N GLU A 170 -3.92 17.18 -7.86
CA GLU A 170 -4.66 16.28 -6.97
C GLU A 170 -5.66 15.42 -7.76
N GLU A 171 -6.48 16.02 -8.62
CA GLU A 171 -7.44 15.32 -9.45
C GLU A 171 -6.77 14.31 -10.41
N ALA A 172 -5.64 14.69 -11.04
CA ALA A 172 -4.91 13.82 -11.94
C ALA A 172 -4.25 12.64 -11.20
N VAL A 173 -3.70 12.89 -10.01
CA VAL A 173 -3.13 11.85 -9.15
C VAL A 173 -4.22 10.88 -8.67
N GLU A 174 -5.39 11.38 -8.27
CA GLU A 174 -6.52 10.55 -7.81
C GLU A 174 -7.00 9.56 -8.88
N ARG A 175 -6.79 9.85 -10.15
CA ARG A 175 -7.08 8.92 -11.26
C ARG A 175 -6.05 7.81 -11.41
N ASN A 176 -4.94 7.85 -10.67
CA ASN A 176 -3.88 6.85 -10.72
C ASN A 176 -3.67 6.19 -9.35
N PRO A 177 -4.42 5.11 -9.01
CA PRO A 177 -4.34 4.46 -7.71
C PRO A 177 -2.93 3.98 -7.34
N ALA A 178 -2.08 3.63 -8.31
CA ALA A 178 -0.70 3.23 -8.06
C ALA A 178 0.13 4.39 -7.49
N ILE A 179 -0.02 5.58 -8.04
CA ILE A 179 0.65 6.80 -7.54
C ILE A 179 0.04 7.22 -6.20
N VAL A 180 -1.29 7.16 -6.03
CA VAL A 180 -1.96 7.44 -4.75
C VAL A 180 -1.35 6.60 -3.63
N ALA A 181 -1.26 5.29 -3.82
CA ALA A 181 -0.69 4.38 -2.83
C ALA A 181 0.76 4.77 -2.48
N LYS A 182 1.56 5.14 -3.48
CA LYS A 182 2.97 5.53 -3.29
C LYS A 182 3.11 6.85 -2.55
N LEU A 183 2.34 7.86 -2.90
CA LEU A 183 2.36 9.15 -2.20
C LEU A 183 1.95 9.00 -0.74
N LEU A 184 0.90 8.21 -0.46
CA LEU A 184 0.45 7.94 0.90
C LEU A 184 1.47 7.12 1.71
N GLN A 185 2.12 6.15 1.08
CA GLN A 185 3.22 5.40 1.71
C GLN A 185 4.33 6.35 2.17
N ILE A 186 4.77 7.26 1.30
CA ILE A 186 5.84 8.20 1.60
C ILE A 186 5.38 9.21 2.67
N ALA A 187 4.18 9.80 2.53
CA ALA A 187 3.65 10.78 3.46
C ALA A 187 3.41 10.21 4.87
N ASN A 188 3.05 8.92 4.98
CA ASN A 188 2.85 8.24 6.27
C ASN A 188 4.13 7.58 6.83
N SER A 189 5.24 7.68 6.12
CA SER A 189 6.51 7.16 6.63
C SER A 189 6.99 7.95 7.85
N ALA A 190 7.77 7.31 8.72
CA ALA A 190 8.39 7.95 9.88
C ALA A 190 9.26 9.15 9.50
N TYR A 191 9.72 9.20 8.24
CA TYR A 191 10.49 10.32 7.70
C TYR A 191 9.79 11.68 7.87
N TYR A 192 8.48 11.75 7.57
CA TYR A 192 7.73 13.00 7.68
C TYR A 192 7.22 13.29 9.09
N GLY A 193 7.39 12.36 10.05
CA GLY A 193 7.12 12.56 11.48
C GLY A 193 5.70 13.08 11.78
N SER A 194 4.73 12.75 10.92
CA SER A 194 3.38 13.29 11.03
C SER A 194 2.73 12.90 12.36
N ARG A 195 2.23 13.89 13.10
CA ARG A 195 1.40 13.68 14.30
C ARG A 195 0.00 13.15 13.96
N SER A 196 -0.40 13.23 12.70
CA SER A 196 -1.68 12.73 12.19
C SER A 196 -1.44 11.90 10.94
N THR A 197 -2.17 10.79 10.83
CA THR A 197 -2.09 9.91 9.67
C THR A 197 -2.71 10.58 8.45
N VAL A 198 -1.97 10.63 7.34
CA VAL A 198 -2.40 11.19 6.06
C VAL A 198 -3.33 10.18 5.37
N THR A 199 -4.54 10.62 5.03
CA THR A 199 -5.59 9.76 4.48
C THR A 199 -6.03 10.12 3.07
N SER A 200 -5.57 11.26 2.53
CA SER A 200 -5.97 11.74 1.21
C SER A 200 -4.78 12.21 0.37
N VAL A 201 -5.00 12.26 -0.95
CA VAL A 201 -4.01 12.79 -1.90
C VAL A 201 -3.71 14.25 -1.63
N GLY A 202 -4.72 15.10 -1.36
CA GLY A 202 -4.52 16.51 -1.08
C GLY A 202 -3.69 16.76 0.17
N GLU A 203 -3.91 15.99 1.25
CA GLU A 203 -3.06 16.02 2.44
C GLU A 203 -1.62 15.60 2.10
N ALA A 204 -1.44 14.53 1.31
CA ALA A 204 -0.12 14.07 0.89
C ALA A 204 0.59 15.11 0.02
N VAL A 205 -0.06 15.68 -0.99
CA VAL A 205 0.50 16.72 -1.87
C VAL A 205 0.88 17.96 -1.07
N SER A 206 0.03 18.40 -0.13
CA SER A 206 0.30 19.54 0.73
C SER A 206 1.51 19.33 1.65
N MET A 207 1.70 18.10 2.13
CA MET A 207 2.81 17.74 3.02
C MET A 207 4.13 17.55 2.25
N LEU A 208 4.09 16.84 1.12
CA LEU A 208 5.27 16.50 0.32
C LEU A 208 5.78 17.69 -0.49
N GLY A 209 4.89 18.58 -0.90
CA GLY A 209 5.15 19.66 -1.84
C GLY A 209 5.16 19.19 -3.30
N PHE A 210 4.88 20.12 -4.22
CA PHE A 210 4.72 19.83 -5.65
C PHE A 210 5.96 19.19 -6.28
N ASP A 211 7.16 19.70 -6.00
CA ASP A 211 8.41 19.22 -6.58
C ASP A 211 8.70 17.77 -6.17
N THR A 212 8.43 17.41 -4.90
CA THR A 212 8.59 16.03 -4.42
C THR A 212 7.59 15.10 -5.10
N VAL A 213 6.32 15.52 -5.24
CA VAL A 213 5.29 14.75 -5.95
C VAL A 213 5.69 14.51 -7.40
N ARG A 214 6.13 15.57 -8.12
CA ARG A 214 6.64 15.48 -9.49
C ARG A 214 7.84 14.53 -9.59
N GLY A 215 8.78 14.64 -8.66
CA GLY A 215 9.94 13.75 -8.58
C GLY A 215 9.54 12.28 -8.40
N ILE A 216 8.60 11.99 -7.51
CA ILE A 216 8.08 10.64 -7.26
C ILE A 216 7.40 10.07 -8.51
N VAL A 217 6.51 10.83 -9.15
CA VAL A 217 5.81 10.40 -10.37
C VAL A 217 6.80 10.14 -11.51
N THR A 218 7.81 11.02 -11.66
CA THR A 218 8.85 10.86 -12.68
C THR A 218 9.75 9.66 -12.39
N ALA A 219 10.13 9.45 -11.12
CA ALA A 219 10.96 8.32 -10.73
C ALA A 219 10.22 6.98 -10.86
N ALA A 220 8.91 6.93 -10.59
CA ALA A 220 8.09 5.74 -10.81
C ALA A 220 8.25 5.20 -12.24
N HIS A 221 8.38 6.09 -13.20
CA HIS A 221 8.59 5.74 -14.61
C HIS A 221 9.93 5.00 -14.88
N LEU A 222 10.99 5.31 -14.15
CA LEU A 222 12.30 4.68 -14.34
C LEU A 222 12.33 3.21 -13.84
N PHE A 223 11.40 2.82 -12.98
CA PHE A 223 11.34 1.48 -12.37
C PHE A 223 10.35 0.52 -13.04
N ASP A 224 9.52 1.00 -13.96
CA ASP A 224 8.65 0.14 -14.80
C ASP A 224 9.42 -0.89 -15.65
N ALA A 225 10.70 -0.64 -15.89
CA ALA A 225 11.59 -1.55 -16.63
C ALA A 225 12.07 -2.75 -15.79
N LEU A 226 11.79 -2.77 -14.48
CA LEU A 226 12.10 -3.93 -13.66
C LEU A 226 11.05 -5.01 -13.91
N PRO A 227 11.44 -6.21 -14.37
CA PRO A 227 10.49 -7.26 -14.63
C PRO A 227 9.81 -7.65 -13.32
N VAL A 228 8.54 -7.31 -13.17
CA VAL A 228 7.65 -8.06 -12.29
C VAL A 228 7.70 -9.48 -12.85
N HIS A 229 8.33 -10.40 -12.12
CA HIS A 229 8.59 -11.75 -12.59
C HIS A 229 7.28 -12.43 -13.04
N GLY A 230 7.14 -12.61 -14.34
CA GLY A 230 5.94 -13.14 -14.98
C GLY A 230 5.05 -12.02 -15.51
N ALA A 231 4.61 -12.14 -16.76
CA ALA A 231 3.60 -11.23 -17.30
C ALA A 231 2.36 -11.31 -16.41
N LEU A 232 2.06 -10.20 -15.71
CA LEU A 232 0.81 -10.09 -14.95
C LEU A 232 -0.35 -10.31 -15.93
N GLU A 233 -0.99 -11.45 -15.89
CA GLU A 233 -2.23 -11.70 -16.63
C GLU A 233 -3.41 -10.97 -15.95
N LEU A 234 -3.20 -9.70 -15.63
CA LEU A 234 -4.17 -8.84 -14.98
C LEU A 234 -4.45 -7.64 -15.90
N PRO A 235 -5.71 -7.37 -16.28
CA PRO A 235 -6.07 -6.16 -17.02
C PRO A 235 -5.98 -4.94 -16.09
N VAL A 236 -4.77 -4.42 -15.92
CA VAL A 236 -4.45 -3.34 -14.96
C VAL A 236 -5.30 -2.10 -15.20
N HIS A 237 -5.55 -1.76 -16.46
CA HIS A 237 -6.38 -0.60 -16.80
C HIS A 237 -7.82 -0.76 -16.28
N ASP A 238 -8.43 -1.92 -16.51
CA ASP A 238 -9.82 -2.19 -16.07
C ASP A 238 -9.90 -2.23 -14.55
N LEU A 239 -8.89 -2.81 -13.89
CA LEU A 239 -8.79 -2.84 -12.44
C LEU A 239 -8.83 -1.41 -11.85
N TRP A 240 -7.97 -0.52 -12.37
CA TRP A 240 -7.92 0.86 -11.87
C TRP A 240 -9.15 1.67 -12.25
N THR A 241 -9.71 1.46 -13.43
CA THR A 241 -10.97 2.09 -13.84
C THR A 241 -12.09 1.73 -12.87
N HIS A 242 -12.21 0.45 -12.49
CA HIS A 242 -13.16 0.00 -11.48
C HIS A 242 -12.91 0.68 -10.12
N CYS A 243 -11.66 0.73 -9.65
CA CYS A 243 -11.31 1.38 -8.39
C CYS A 243 -11.67 2.87 -8.38
N VAL A 244 -11.38 3.58 -9.47
CA VAL A 244 -11.74 5.00 -9.63
C VAL A 244 -13.26 5.18 -9.64
N SER A 245 -14.01 4.36 -10.38
CA SER A 245 -15.47 4.40 -10.40
C SER A 245 -16.06 4.17 -9.01
N THR A 246 -15.50 3.20 -8.26
CA THR A 246 -15.90 2.93 -6.88
C THR A 246 -15.62 4.13 -5.96
N ALA A 247 -14.48 4.80 -6.13
CA ALA A 247 -14.14 5.98 -5.35
C ALA A 247 -15.06 7.17 -5.64
N VAL A 248 -15.41 7.40 -6.91
CA VAL A 248 -16.43 8.42 -7.29
C VAL A 248 -17.77 8.09 -6.65
N MET A 249 -18.19 6.83 -6.67
CA MET A 249 -19.42 6.37 -6.03
C MET A 249 -19.38 6.60 -4.50
N VAL A 250 -18.23 6.38 -3.84
CA VAL A 250 -18.06 6.71 -2.42
C VAL A 250 -18.32 8.18 -2.15
N ARG A 251 -17.80 9.12 -2.95
CA ARG A 251 -18.08 10.57 -2.78
C ARG A 251 -19.57 10.87 -2.86
N ARG A 252 -20.28 10.28 -3.82
CA ARG A 252 -21.75 10.43 -3.96
C ARG A 252 -22.47 9.91 -2.72
N ILE A 253 -22.16 8.68 -2.27
CA ILE A 253 -22.79 8.10 -1.08
C ILE A 253 -22.47 8.94 0.18
N ALA A 254 -21.21 9.33 0.38
CA ALA A 254 -20.79 10.12 1.51
C ALA A 254 -21.55 11.44 1.64
N TRP A 255 -21.84 12.11 0.51
CA TRP A 255 -22.69 13.29 0.47
C TRP A 255 -24.11 13.01 0.99
N HIS A 256 -24.74 11.94 0.51
CA HIS A 256 -26.12 11.59 0.90
C HIS A 256 -26.24 11.15 2.37
N VAL A 257 -25.24 10.46 2.91
CA VAL A 257 -25.22 10.06 4.34
C VAL A 257 -24.68 11.17 5.26
N ARG A 258 -24.24 12.30 4.71
CA ARG A 258 -23.59 13.38 5.44
C ARG A 258 -22.39 12.88 6.27
N ALA A 259 -21.55 12.04 5.65
CA ALA A 259 -20.35 11.56 6.28
C ALA A 259 -19.40 12.72 6.63
N SER A 260 -18.68 12.58 7.74
CA SER A 260 -17.65 13.57 8.06
C SER A 260 -16.55 13.63 6.99
N ALA A 261 -15.89 14.78 6.86
CA ALA A 261 -14.81 14.96 5.90
C ALA A 261 -13.71 13.88 6.05
N ASN A 262 -13.38 13.48 7.27
CA ASN A 262 -12.38 12.45 7.55
C ASN A 262 -12.83 11.08 7.05
N ILE A 263 -14.10 10.69 7.31
CA ILE A 263 -14.64 9.42 6.80
C ILE A 263 -14.68 9.43 5.27
N ASN A 264 -15.12 10.54 4.66
CA ASN A 264 -15.17 10.65 3.20
C ASN A 264 -13.79 10.50 2.57
N ARG A 265 -12.76 11.23 3.07
CA ARG A 265 -11.38 11.13 2.56
C ARG A 265 -10.82 9.72 2.68
N ALA A 266 -10.90 9.14 3.87
CA ALA A 266 -10.41 7.78 4.10
C ALA A 266 -11.16 6.72 3.26
N ALA A 267 -12.48 6.86 3.10
CA ALA A 267 -13.28 5.97 2.28
C ALA A 267 -12.96 6.09 0.78
N PHE A 268 -12.75 7.32 0.30
CA PHE A 268 -12.34 7.57 -1.09
C PHE A 268 -11.00 6.89 -1.38
N THR A 269 -10.00 7.10 -0.53
CA THR A 269 -8.69 6.45 -0.65
C THR A 269 -8.81 4.92 -0.57
N ALA A 270 -9.59 4.41 0.39
CA ALA A 270 -9.80 2.97 0.49
C ALA A 270 -10.47 2.40 -0.75
N ALA A 271 -11.41 3.12 -1.36
CA ALA A 271 -12.06 2.72 -2.60
C ALA A 271 -11.09 2.69 -3.79
N LEU A 272 -10.16 3.65 -3.88
CA LEU A 272 -9.11 3.63 -4.90
C LEU A 272 -8.20 2.40 -4.78
N LEU A 273 -8.05 1.84 -3.59
CA LEU A 273 -7.10 0.78 -3.28
C LEU A 273 -7.75 -0.57 -2.89
N HIS A 274 -9.10 -0.67 -2.86
CA HIS A 274 -9.78 -1.84 -2.31
C HIS A 274 -9.41 -3.16 -3.01
N ASP A 275 -9.13 -3.10 -4.28
CA ASP A 275 -8.80 -4.24 -5.13
C ASP A 275 -7.30 -4.44 -5.39
N VAL A 276 -6.43 -3.67 -4.73
CA VAL A 276 -4.95 -3.78 -4.89
C VAL A 276 -4.44 -5.20 -4.63
N GLY A 277 -5.12 -5.93 -3.78
CA GLY A 277 -4.76 -7.32 -3.50
C GLY A 277 -4.89 -8.26 -4.68
N LYS A 278 -5.65 -7.93 -5.73
CA LYS A 278 -5.67 -8.70 -6.99
C LYS A 278 -4.30 -8.70 -7.68
N VAL A 279 -3.53 -7.61 -7.53
CA VAL A 279 -2.12 -7.55 -7.95
C VAL A 279 -1.28 -8.50 -7.11
N VAL A 280 -1.45 -8.45 -5.78
CA VAL A 280 -0.73 -9.33 -4.86
C VAL A 280 -1.01 -10.80 -5.17
N MET A 281 -2.28 -11.16 -5.32
CA MET A 281 -2.71 -12.54 -5.66
C MET A 281 -2.13 -13.01 -7.01
N SER A 282 -2.10 -12.10 -8.00
CA SER A 282 -1.54 -12.41 -9.32
C SER A 282 -0.04 -12.72 -9.24
N ILE A 283 0.71 -12.00 -8.40
CA ILE A 283 2.14 -12.24 -8.20
C ILE A 283 2.37 -13.50 -7.35
N ALA A 284 1.59 -13.70 -6.28
CA ALA A 284 1.75 -14.83 -5.37
C ALA A 284 1.42 -16.19 -6.03
N HIS A 285 0.38 -16.22 -6.86
CA HIS A 285 -0.20 -17.47 -7.35
C HIS A 285 -0.17 -17.62 -8.88
N GLY A 286 0.29 -16.58 -9.62
CA GLY A 286 0.57 -16.63 -11.07
C GLY A 286 -0.54 -17.26 -11.90
N GLU A 287 -0.18 -18.33 -12.64
CA GLU A 287 -1.10 -19.04 -13.55
C GLU A 287 -2.33 -19.62 -12.84
N ALA A 288 -2.21 -20.08 -11.59
CA ALA A 288 -3.36 -20.59 -10.84
C ALA A 288 -4.42 -19.51 -10.59
N TYR A 289 -3.98 -18.29 -10.29
CA TYR A 289 -4.87 -17.14 -10.13
C TYR A 289 -5.44 -16.67 -11.48
N ALA A 290 -4.62 -16.64 -12.52
CA ALA A 290 -5.07 -16.32 -13.87
C ALA A 290 -6.13 -17.32 -14.37
N ALA A 291 -5.94 -18.62 -14.13
CA ALA A 291 -6.90 -19.65 -14.46
C ALA A 291 -8.22 -19.50 -13.69
N LEU A 292 -8.16 -19.10 -12.41
CA LEU A 292 -9.36 -18.80 -11.62
C LEU A 292 -10.16 -17.66 -12.24
N ARG A 293 -9.50 -16.58 -12.65
CA ARG A 293 -10.14 -15.39 -13.23
C ARG A 293 -10.71 -15.63 -14.64
N ARG A 294 -10.12 -16.52 -15.43
CA ARG A 294 -10.60 -16.91 -16.78
C ARG A 294 -11.82 -17.84 -16.76
N ARG A 295 -12.31 -18.27 -15.60
CA ARG A 295 -13.50 -19.11 -15.52
C ARG A 295 -14.71 -18.38 -16.12
N PRO A 296 -15.58 -19.07 -16.88
CA PRO A 296 -16.75 -18.44 -17.50
C PRO A 296 -17.73 -17.88 -16.47
N ASP A 297 -18.49 -16.85 -16.89
CA ASP A 297 -19.33 -15.94 -16.10
C ASP A 297 -20.52 -16.54 -15.33
N THR A 298 -20.50 -17.82 -15.01
CA THR A 298 -21.44 -18.43 -14.07
C THR A 298 -20.72 -19.02 -12.85
N PRO A 299 -19.98 -18.21 -12.08
CA PRO A 299 -19.41 -18.73 -10.84
C PRO A 299 -20.56 -18.97 -9.87
N VAL A 300 -20.63 -20.16 -9.32
CA VAL A 300 -21.53 -20.47 -8.21
C VAL A 300 -21.22 -19.62 -6.98
N ARG A 301 -20.02 -19.01 -6.96
CA ARG A 301 -19.53 -18.19 -5.84
C ARG A 301 -18.77 -16.94 -6.34
N PRO A 302 -18.83 -15.82 -5.59
CA PRO A 302 -18.01 -14.64 -5.84
C PRO A 302 -16.51 -14.97 -5.88
N LEU A 303 -15.73 -14.18 -6.64
CA LEU A 303 -14.28 -14.38 -6.80
C LEU A 303 -13.55 -14.51 -5.45
N TRP A 304 -13.82 -13.62 -4.49
CA TRP A 304 -13.16 -13.61 -3.19
C TRP A 304 -13.38 -14.91 -2.38
N GLN A 305 -14.55 -15.58 -2.54
CA GLN A 305 -14.81 -16.85 -1.88
C GLN A 305 -14.03 -18.00 -2.54
N GLU A 306 -13.88 -17.98 -3.85
CA GLU A 306 -13.06 -18.95 -4.57
C GLU A 306 -11.57 -18.76 -4.27
N GLU A 307 -11.11 -17.52 -4.13
CA GLU A 307 -9.76 -17.18 -3.66
C GLU A 307 -9.51 -17.76 -2.27
N GLU A 308 -10.39 -17.50 -1.30
CA GLU A 308 -10.27 -18.01 0.08
C GLU A 308 -10.27 -19.54 0.10
N ARG A 309 -11.10 -20.18 -0.73
CA ARG A 309 -11.17 -21.66 -0.84
C ARG A 309 -9.90 -22.26 -1.43
N LEU A 310 -9.31 -21.64 -2.45
CA LEU A 310 -8.16 -22.19 -3.19
C LEU A 310 -6.82 -21.84 -2.53
N PHE A 311 -6.70 -20.64 -2.01
CA PHE A 311 -5.42 -20.08 -1.53
C PHE A 311 -5.41 -19.84 -0.02
N GLY A 312 -6.55 -20.00 0.68
CA GLY A 312 -6.65 -19.76 2.12
C GLY A 312 -6.77 -18.28 2.51
N HIS A 313 -6.78 -17.38 1.53
CA HIS A 313 -6.96 -15.95 1.69
C HIS A 313 -7.52 -15.33 0.42
N HIS A 314 -8.10 -14.15 0.52
CA HIS A 314 -8.67 -13.43 -0.63
C HIS A 314 -7.96 -12.09 -0.85
N HIS A 315 -8.19 -11.47 -2.01
CA HIS A 315 -7.53 -10.22 -2.41
C HIS A 315 -7.72 -9.08 -1.39
N GLY A 316 -8.86 -8.97 -0.72
CA GLY A 316 -9.05 -7.96 0.34
C GLY A 316 -8.02 -8.12 1.47
N THR A 317 -7.81 -9.35 1.95
CA THR A 317 -6.79 -9.64 2.97
C THR A 317 -5.37 -9.41 2.43
N ALA A 318 -5.08 -9.86 1.21
CA ALA A 318 -3.77 -9.70 0.58
C ALA A 318 -3.42 -8.22 0.37
N GLY A 319 -4.39 -7.42 -0.09
CA GLY A 319 -4.24 -5.97 -0.27
C GLY A 319 -4.02 -5.24 1.05
N ALA A 320 -4.78 -5.59 2.08
CA ALA A 320 -4.64 -5.01 3.41
C ALA A 320 -3.24 -5.22 3.99
N LEU A 321 -2.67 -6.42 3.85
CA LEU A 321 -1.30 -6.72 4.30
C LEU A 321 -0.25 -5.86 3.58
N LEU A 322 -0.42 -5.64 2.27
CA LEU A 322 0.46 -4.76 1.50
C LEU A 322 0.37 -3.31 1.99
N LEU A 323 -0.85 -2.78 2.14
CA LEU A 323 -1.07 -1.40 2.55
C LEU A 323 -0.64 -1.15 3.99
N GLU A 324 -0.78 -2.14 4.85
CA GLU A 324 -0.29 -2.08 6.23
C GLU A 324 1.24 -2.07 6.29
N LEU A 325 1.92 -2.92 5.49
CA LEU A 325 3.38 -2.90 5.34
C LEU A 325 3.88 -1.52 4.85
N TRP A 326 3.05 -0.83 4.04
CA TRP A 326 3.34 0.51 3.55
C TRP A 326 2.94 1.63 4.52
N GLY A 327 2.45 1.31 5.72
CA GLY A 327 2.11 2.28 6.76
C GLY A 327 0.84 3.09 6.49
N LEU A 328 -0.07 2.58 5.65
CA LEU A 328 -1.34 3.28 5.41
C LEU A 328 -2.25 3.25 6.66
N PRO A 329 -3.15 4.24 6.78
CA PRO A 329 -4.05 4.37 7.92
C PRO A 329 -4.87 3.10 8.18
N SER A 330 -5.03 2.72 9.45
CA SER A 330 -5.78 1.53 9.86
C SER A 330 -7.22 1.52 9.33
N SER A 331 -7.86 2.69 9.24
CA SER A 331 -9.22 2.82 8.70
C SER A 331 -9.30 2.52 7.19
N VAL A 332 -8.25 2.83 6.43
CA VAL A 332 -8.10 2.47 5.01
C VAL A 332 -7.83 0.98 4.88
N VAL A 333 -6.88 0.47 5.67
CA VAL A 333 -6.50 -0.95 5.68
C VAL A 333 -7.70 -1.85 6.05
N GLU A 334 -8.48 -1.50 7.08
CA GLU A 334 -9.68 -2.23 7.47
C GLU A 334 -10.72 -2.23 6.34
N ALA A 335 -10.96 -1.08 5.72
CA ALA A 335 -11.91 -0.99 4.63
C ALA A 335 -11.50 -1.88 3.45
N VAL A 336 -10.23 -1.92 3.09
CA VAL A 336 -9.68 -2.83 2.06
C VAL A 336 -9.79 -4.29 2.49
N ALA A 337 -9.43 -4.62 3.74
CA ALA A 337 -9.49 -5.99 4.24
C ALA A 337 -10.89 -6.60 4.19
N LEU A 338 -11.90 -5.81 4.56
CA LEU A 338 -13.24 -6.30 4.88
C LEU A 338 -14.33 -5.88 3.89
N HIS A 339 -14.00 -5.24 2.76
CA HIS A 339 -15.01 -4.72 1.83
C HIS A 339 -15.98 -5.78 1.29
N HIS A 340 -15.61 -7.04 1.28
CA HIS A 340 -16.49 -8.18 0.97
C HIS A 340 -17.14 -8.82 2.21
N THR A 341 -16.59 -8.61 3.39
CA THR A 341 -17.04 -9.24 4.64
C THR A 341 -17.21 -8.22 5.76
N PRO A 342 -17.99 -7.14 5.56
CA PRO A 342 -18.07 -6.02 6.50
C PRO A 342 -18.68 -6.42 7.85
N HIS A 343 -19.40 -7.54 7.93
CA HIS A 343 -19.92 -8.06 9.20
C HIS A 343 -18.81 -8.49 10.19
N ARG A 344 -17.59 -8.68 9.73
CA ARG A 344 -16.44 -9.03 10.60
C ARG A 344 -15.94 -7.84 11.40
N THR A 345 -16.28 -6.59 11.03
CA THR A 345 -16.00 -5.43 11.89
C THR A 345 -16.90 -5.44 13.13
N ARG A 346 -16.37 -4.91 14.24
CA ARG A 346 -17.13 -4.70 15.48
C ARG A 346 -17.79 -3.32 15.55
N ASP A 347 -17.45 -2.41 14.63
CA ASP A 347 -18.02 -1.08 14.58
C ASP A 347 -19.50 -1.11 14.25
N GLY A 348 -20.29 -0.39 15.07
CA GLY A 348 -21.73 -0.21 14.90
C GLY A 348 -22.08 1.14 14.26
N THR A 349 -21.11 1.85 13.67
CA THR A 349 -21.29 3.16 13.07
C THR A 349 -20.86 3.16 11.58
N THR A 350 -21.26 4.19 10.85
CA THR A 350 -20.79 4.39 9.47
C THR A 350 -19.29 4.70 9.47
N THR A 351 -18.51 3.86 8.84
CA THR A 351 -17.04 3.97 8.70
C THR A 351 -16.64 4.02 7.23
N PRO A 352 -15.36 4.24 6.89
CA PRO A 352 -14.88 4.08 5.52
C PRO A 352 -15.25 2.73 4.90
N LEU A 353 -15.18 1.64 5.67
CA LEU A 353 -15.59 0.30 5.24
C LEU A 353 -17.04 0.26 4.74
N THR A 354 -17.96 0.92 5.45
CA THR A 354 -19.37 0.96 5.07
C THR A 354 -19.56 1.57 3.69
N LEU A 355 -18.89 2.70 3.44
CA LEU A 355 -19.02 3.42 2.16
C LEU A 355 -18.41 2.64 1.01
N VAL A 356 -17.23 2.04 1.23
CA VAL A 356 -16.55 1.21 0.21
C VAL A 356 -17.38 -0.02 -0.13
N HIS A 357 -17.91 -0.73 0.88
CA HIS A 357 -18.75 -1.91 0.66
C HIS A 357 -19.98 -1.62 -0.21
N ILE A 358 -20.69 -0.54 0.14
CA ILE A 358 -21.89 -0.13 -0.63
C ILE A 358 -21.51 0.30 -2.05
N ALA A 359 -20.47 1.15 -2.18
CA ALA A 359 -20.03 1.67 -3.47
C ALA A 359 -19.58 0.55 -4.43
N ASN A 360 -18.77 -0.38 -3.93
CA ASN A 360 -18.30 -1.51 -4.72
C ASN A 360 -19.46 -2.39 -5.22
N ALA A 361 -20.45 -2.65 -4.37
CA ALA A 361 -21.63 -3.42 -4.77
C ALA A 361 -22.46 -2.70 -5.84
N LEU A 362 -22.62 -1.37 -5.75
CA LEU A 362 -23.36 -0.57 -6.73
C LEU A 362 -22.63 -0.50 -8.08
N VAL A 363 -21.33 -0.28 -8.10
CA VAL A 363 -20.52 -0.26 -9.33
C VAL A 363 -20.54 -1.61 -10.04
N HIS A 364 -20.49 -2.73 -9.29
CA HIS A 364 -20.62 -4.07 -9.88
C HIS A 364 -22.04 -4.33 -10.44
N GLY A 365 -23.08 -3.73 -9.84
CA GLY A 365 -24.46 -3.89 -10.29
C GLY A 365 -24.74 -3.27 -11.67
N ASP A 366 -23.96 -2.28 -12.08
CA ASP A 366 -24.03 -1.67 -13.41
C ASP A 366 -23.33 -2.51 -14.51
N THR A 367 -22.62 -3.57 -14.11
CA THR A 367 -21.99 -4.51 -15.05
C THR A 367 -23.04 -5.56 -15.48
N PRO A 368 -23.29 -5.77 -16.81
CA PRO A 368 -24.21 -6.78 -17.29
C PRO A 368 -23.88 -8.17 -16.73
N GLY A 369 -24.85 -8.77 -16.01
CA GLY A 369 -24.71 -10.08 -15.39
C GLY A 369 -24.27 -10.09 -13.92
N ALA A 370 -23.89 -8.95 -13.34
CA ALA A 370 -23.64 -8.84 -11.91
C ALA A 370 -24.90 -8.36 -11.17
N HIS A 371 -25.22 -9.03 -10.07
CA HIS A 371 -26.34 -8.60 -9.20
C HIS A 371 -25.73 -7.87 -7.98
N ALA A 372 -25.84 -6.53 -7.93
CA ALA A 372 -25.34 -5.71 -6.81
C ALA A 372 -25.87 -6.19 -5.45
N GLU A 373 -27.12 -6.62 -5.41
CA GLU A 373 -27.78 -7.15 -4.22
C GLU A 373 -27.09 -8.41 -3.67
N ALA A 374 -26.54 -9.26 -4.52
CA ALA A 374 -25.82 -10.48 -4.11
C ALA A 374 -24.47 -10.18 -3.44
N GLN A 375 -23.97 -8.95 -3.53
CA GLN A 375 -22.71 -8.53 -2.94
C GLN A 375 -22.89 -7.67 -1.67
N LEU A 376 -24.12 -7.13 -1.42
CA LEU A 376 -24.41 -6.37 -0.21
C LEU A 376 -24.63 -7.28 0.99
N ASP A 377 -23.97 -6.99 2.09
CA ASP A 377 -24.22 -7.63 3.37
C ASP A 377 -25.36 -6.91 4.11
N PHE A 378 -26.58 -7.36 3.86
CA PHE A 378 -27.79 -6.78 4.45
C PHE A 378 -27.80 -6.86 5.99
N ASN A 379 -27.23 -7.90 6.58
CA ASN A 379 -27.16 -8.04 8.04
C ASN A 379 -26.25 -6.95 8.64
N TYR A 380 -25.14 -6.65 7.97
CA TYR A 380 -24.27 -5.56 8.35
C TYR A 380 -24.98 -4.20 8.23
N LEU A 381 -25.61 -3.93 7.09
CA LEU A 381 -26.31 -2.67 6.86
C LEU A 381 -27.52 -2.49 7.80
N GLN A 382 -28.21 -3.58 8.17
CA GLN A 382 -29.29 -3.56 9.15
C GLN A 382 -28.81 -3.15 10.54
N ARG A 383 -27.66 -3.65 10.98
CA ARG A 383 -27.04 -3.21 12.24
C ARG A 383 -26.75 -1.70 12.30
N LEU A 384 -26.45 -1.10 11.14
CA LEU A 384 -26.19 0.33 11.00
C LEU A 384 -27.48 1.16 10.78
N LEU A 385 -28.67 0.54 10.82
CA LEU A 385 -29.98 1.17 10.53
C LEU A 385 -30.05 1.83 9.15
N LEU A 386 -29.34 1.28 8.16
CA LEU A 386 -29.22 1.83 6.80
C LEU A 386 -30.16 1.23 5.73
N PRO A 387 -30.84 0.05 5.92
CA PRO A 387 -31.57 -0.62 4.82
C PRO A 387 -32.61 0.26 4.11
N GLY A 388 -33.34 1.08 4.86
CA GLY A 388 -34.36 1.98 4.30
C GLY A 388 -33.81 3.17 3.50
N LYS A 389 -32.49 3.35 3.47
CA LYS A 389 -31.81 4.40 2.72
C LYS A 389 -31.20 3.89 1.41
N LEU A 390 -31.02 2.59 1.25
CA LEU A 390 -30.43 1.97 0.05
C LEU A 390 -31.22 2.30 -1.21
N ASP A 391 -32.53 2.14 -1.19
CA ASP A 391 -33.40 2.46 -2.33
C ASP A 391 -33.34 3.96 -2.67
N LEU A 392 -33.27 4.82 -1.64
CA LEU A 392 -33.12 6.27 -1.82
C LEU A 392 -31.77 6.60 -2.44
N TRP A 393 -30.70 5.91 -2.05
CA TRP A 393 -29.36 6.15 -2.61
C TRP A 393 -29.25 5.65 -4.05
N GLN A 394 -29.77 4.46 -4.36
CA GLN A 394 -29.82 3.96 -5.74
C GLN A 394 -30.59 4.90 -6.65
N THR A 395 -31.72 5.43 -6.17
CA THR A 395 -32.53 6.36 -6.94
C THR A 395 -31.87 7.72 -7.11
N ALA A 396 -31.25 8.26 -6.05
CA ALA A 396 -30.58 9.56 -6.09
C ALA A 396 -29.30 9.52 -6.95
N ILE A 397 -28.54 8.41 -6.89
CA ILE A 397 -27.32 8.21 -7.68
C ILE A 397 -27.62 8.08 -9.17
N ARG A 398 -28.74 7.40 -9.55
CA ARG A 398 -29.18 7.26 -10.94
C ARG A 398 -29.85 8.51 -11.53
N ALA A 399 -30.33 9.42 -10.68
CA ALA A 399 -31.01 10.65 -11.13
C ALA A 399 -30.02 11.79 -11.47
N GLU A 400 -28.74 11.65 -11.13
CA GLU A 400 -27.70 12.64 -11.41
C GLU A 400 -26.83 12.29 -12.65
N ASP A 401 -27.07 11.13 -13.29
CA ASP A 401 -26.53 10.78 -14.60
C ASP A 401 -27.49 11.24 -15.73
#